data_099fc93c83fd0a5c7fd2f2289becddec
#
_entry.id   099fc93c83fd0a5c7fd2f2289becddec
#
_cell.length_a   1.000
_cell.length_b   1.000
_cell.length_c   1.000
_cell.angle_alpha   90.00
_cell.angle_beta   90.00
_cell.angle_gamma   90.00
#
_symmetry.space_group_name_H-M   'P 1'
#
loop_
_entity.id
_entity.type
_entity.pdbx_description
1 polymer ?
#
loop_
_entity_poly.entity_id
_entity_poly.type
_entity_poly.pdbx_seq_one_letter_code
_entity_poly.pdbx_strand_id
1 'polypeptide(L)'
;LKPLALILSGGPESTSSDYSPTIPREVFDLKIPILGICYGHQLLCRLMGGEVQKKSKREFGRTLITKTIKQKSPLLNGLFKKGVEKVWMSHGDAVSQLPKKFVSLAKSDSSDFAIVGDFKNNFFGVQFHPEVFHTKNGSLFFKNFLKIANIKPNWTSSKITEEIICKLKK
;
A
#
# COMPACT_ATOMS: atom_id res chain seq x y z
N LEU A 1 17.79 -11.63 7.93
CA LEU A 1 17.52 -10.76 6.77
C LEU A 1 17.64 -9.30 7.21
N LYS A 2 18.19 -8.43 6.36
CA LYS A 2 18.17 -6.97 6.54
C LYS A 2 17.30 -6.38 5.43
N PRO A 3 15.97 -6.29 5.62
CA PRO A 3 15.09 -5.76 4.58
C PRO A 3 15.33 -4.25 4.40
N LEU A 4 15.21 -3.77 3.17
CA LEU A 4 15.31 -2.34 2.82
C LEU A 4 13.94 -1.66 2.83
N ALA A 5 12.87 -2.43 2.71
CA ALA A 5 11.49 -2.01 2.81
C ALA A 5 10.59 -3.21 3.11
N LEU A 6 9.36 -2.96 3.53
CA LEU A 6 8.35 -3.99 3.76
C LEU A 6 7.06 -3.67 2.98
N ILE A 7 6.42 -4.72 2.48
CA ILE A 7 5.06 -4.64 1.95
C ILE A 7 4.18 -5.56 2.79
N LEU A 8 3.17 -4.99 3.44
CA LEU A 8 2.11 -5.71 4.11
C LEU A 8 1.01 -5.96 3.09
N SER A 9 0.87 -7.21 2.67
CA SER A 9 -0.03 -7.60 1.58
C SER A 9 -1.51 -7.52 1.96
N GLY A 10 -2.38 -7.61 0.96
CA GLY A 10 -3.80 -7.83 1.14
C GLY A 10 -4.10 -9.22 1.72
N GLY A 11 -5.32 -9.38 2.24
CA GLY A 11 -5.82 -10.63 2.80
C GLY A 11 -7.34 -10.61 2.93
N PRO A 12 -7.99 -11.77 3.04
CA PRO A 12 -9.44 -11.89 3.11
C PRO A 12 -10.01 -11.57 4.51
N GLU A 13 -9.16 -11.53 5.53
CA GLU A 13 -9.57 -11.38 6.91
C GLU A 13 -9.93 -9.93 7.28
N SER A 14 -10.70 -9.77 8.36
CA SER A 14 -10.94 -8.48 9.00
C SER A 14 -9.88 -8.22 10.08
N THR A 15 -9.31 -7.03 10.11
CA THR A 15 -8.36 -6.66 11.17
C THR A 15 -9.02 -6.57 12.56
N SER A 16 -10.36 -6.63 12.63
CA SER A 16 -11.12 -6.56 13.89
C SER A 16 -11.27 -7.91 14.59
N SER A 17 -10.91 -9.02 13.95
CA SER A 17 -10.96 -10.36 14.55
C SER A 17 -9.72 -10.60 15.42
N ASP A 18 -9.89 -11.28 16.57
CA ASP A 18 -8.78 -11.63 17.48
C ASP A 18 -7.80 -12.65 16.87
N TYR A 19 -8.26 -13.41 15.88
CA TYR A 19 -7.45 -14.39 15.14
C TYR A 19 -6.85 -13.83 13.82
N SER A 20 -6.98 -12.52 13.60
CA SER A 20 -6.49 -11.89 12.38
C SER A 20 -4.96 -11.93 12.30
N PRO A 21 -4.39 -12.21 11.12
CA PRO A 21 -2.95 -12.10 10.91
C PRO A 21 -2.43 -10.73 11.33
N THR A 22 -1.38 -10.72 12.13
CA THR A 22 -0.76 -9.48 12.62
C THR A 22 0.76 -9.54 12.49
N ILE A 23 1.42 -8.43 12.77
CA ILE A 23 2.89 -8.35 12.82
C ILE A 23 3.32 -7.81 14.18
N PRO A 24 4.50 -8.22 14.68
CA PRO A 24 5.09 -7.63 15.88
C PRO A 24 5.30 -6.12 15.72
N ARG A 25 5.08 -5.34 16.78
CA ARG A 25 5.24 -3.88 16.74
C ARG A 25 6.67 -3.43 16.51
N GLU A 26 7.63 -4.26 16.87
CA GLU A 26 9.08 -4.09 16.68
C GLU A 26 9.46 -3.96 15.22
N VAL A 27 8.61 -4.39 14.30
CA VAL A 27 8.79 -4.18 12.85
C VAL A 27 8.88 -2.69 12.51
N PHE A 28 8.17 -1.82 13.25
CA PHE A 28 8.22 -0.38 13.04
C PHE A 28 9.53 0.27 13.53
N ASP A 29 10.26 -0.40 14.42
CA ASP A 29 11.55 0.06 14.94
C ASP A 29 12.69 -0.17 13.93
N LEU A 30 12.44 -0.94 12.87
CA LEU A 30 13.41 -1.11 11.77
C LEU A 30 13.69 0.18 11.01
N LYS A 31 12.83 1.20 11.12
CA LYS A 31 12.96 2.53 10.47
C LYS A 31 13.12 2.45 8.95
N ILE A 32 12.53 1.46 8.34
CA ILE A 32 12.50 1.25 6.89
C ILE A 32 11.13 1.62 6.31
N PRO A 33 11.03 1.99 5.03
CA PRO A 33 9.75 2.26 4.39
C PRO A 33 8.81 1.06 4.45
N ILE A 34 7.52 1.33 4.73
CA ILE A 34 6.47 0.30 4.81
C ILE A 34 5.32 0.71 3.90
N LEU A 35 4.83 -0.23 3.10
CA LEU A 35 3.63 -0.10 2.30
C LEU A 35 2.59 -1.14 2.71
N GLY A 36 1.44 -0.70 3.20
CA GLY A 36 0.27 -1.54 3.43
C GLY A 36 -0.67 -1.55 2.23
N ILE A 37 -1.12 -2.73 1.80
CA ILE A 37 -2.07 -2.91 0.69
C ILE A 37 -3.33 -3.57 1.24
N CYS A 38 -4.51 -2.98 1.03
CA CYS A 38 -5.82 -3.47 1.44
C CYS A 38 -5.83 -3.88 2.94
N TYR A 39 -5.82 -5.16 3.26
CA TYR A 39 -5.68 -5.63 4.65
C TYR A 39 -4.43 -5.04 5.34
N GLY A 40 -3.28 -5.05 4.67
CA GLY A 40 -2.04 -4.49 5.20
C GLY A 40 -2.11 -2.99 5.47
N HIS A 41 -2.88 -2.22 4.69
CA HIS A 41 -3.17 -0.81 4.96
C HIS A 41 -3.99 -0.64 6.25
N GLN A 42 -5.05 -1.43 6.40
CA GLN A 42 -5.89 -1.41 7.60
C GLN A 42 -5.09 -1.82 8.85
N LEU A 43 -4.30 -2.90 8.75
CA LEU A 43 -3.42 -3.37 9.82
C LEU A 43 -2.40 -2.30 10.23
N LEU A 44 -1.73 -1.68 9.26
CA LEU A 44 -0.78 -0.59 9.50
C LEU A 44 -1.43 0.56 10.26
N CYS A 45 -2.60 1.03 9.81
CA CYS A 45 -3.33 2.10 10.47
C CYS A 45 -3.73 1.71 11.90
N ARG A 46 -4.27 0.49 12.11
CA ARG A 46 -4.68 -0.01 13.42
C ARG A 46 -3.50 -0.09 14.39
N LEU A 47 -2.38 -0.68 13.98
CA LEU A 47 -1.18 -0.83 14.82
C LEU A 47 -0.54 0.52 15.17
N MET A 48 -0.71 1.53 14.32
CA MET A 48 -0.22 2.90 14.57
C MET A 48 -1.20 3.76 15.38
N GLY A 49 -2.34 3.20 15.84
CA GLY A 49 -3.32 3.87 16.71
C GLY A 49 -4.47 4.54 15.97
N GLY A 50 -4.74 4.14 14.74
CA GLY A 50 -5.97 4.45 14.01
C GLY A 50 -7.07 3.42 14.27
N GLU A 51 -8.22 3.63 13.63
CA GLU A 51 -9.38 2.74 13.75
C GLU A 51 -9.81 2.19 12.39
N VAL A 52 -10.27 0.95 12.38
CA VAL A 52 -10.84 0.26 11.23
C VAL A 52 -12.25 -0.20 11.58
N GLN A 53 -13.19 0.05 10.68
CA GLN A 53 -14.59 -0.31 10.88
C GLN A 53 -15.17 -1.00 9.65
N LYS A 54 -16.12 -1.88 9.88
CA LYS A 54 -16.93 -2.46 8.82
C LYS A 54 -17.80 -1.38 8.19
N LYS A 55 -17.73 -1.27 6.87
CA LYS A 55 -18.55 -0.31 6.13
C LYS A 55 -19.88 -0.94 5.72
N SER A 56 -20.96 -0.15 5.79
CA SER A 56 -22.26 -0.53 5.24
C SER A 56 -22.22 -0.69 3.73
N LYS A 57 -21.47 0.20 3.05
CA LYS A 57 -21.22 0.14 1.62
C LYS A 57 -19.84 -0.45 1.36
N ARG A 58 -19.81 -1.69 0.89
CA ARG A 58 -18.58 -2.36 0.45
C ARG A 58 -18.14 -1.84 -0.92
N GLU A 59 -16.84 -1.81 -1.17
CA GLU A 59 -16.27 -1.44 -2.46
C GLU A 59 -15.64 -2.65 -3.15
N PHE A 60 -16.21 -3.05 -4.29
CA PHE A 60 -15.67 -4.10 -5.15
C PHE A 60 -15.62 -3.63 -6.60
N GLY A 61 -14.49 -3.88 -7.25
CA GLY A 61 -14.32 -3.56 -8.67
C GLY A 61 -13.64 -2.21 -8.92
N ARG A 62 -13.91 -1.65 -10.10
CA ARG A 62 -13.28 -0.41 -10.56
C ARG A 62 -13.85 0.79 -9.84
N THR A 63 -12.97 1.55 -9.19
CA THR A 63 -13.32 2.75 -8.43
C THR A 63 -12.44 3.91 -8.88
N LEU A 64 -12.97 5.12 -8.86
CA LEU A 64 -12.21 6.36 -9.03
C LEU A 64 -11.82 6.90 -7.67
N ILE A 65 -10.54 7.25 -7.53
CA ILE A 65 -10.03 7.96 -6.36
C ILE A 65 -9.55 9.34 -6.75
N THR A 66 -9.74 10.30 -5.84
CA THR A 66 -9.34 11.71 -6.01
C THR A 66 -8.28 12.07 -4.98
N LYS A 67 -7.33 12.92 -5.39
CA LYS A 67 -6.28 13.42 -4.51
C LYS A 67 -6.85 14.38 -3.47
N THR A 68 -6.49 14.21 -2.20
CA THR A 68 -6.94 15.05 -1.08
C THR A 68 -5.94 16.15 -0.72
N ILE A 69 -4.64 15.95 -0.97
CA ILE A 69 -3.57 16.90 -0.63
C ILE A 69 -3.18 17.77 -1.83
N LYS A 70 -2.88 19.05 -1.58
CA LYS A 70 -2.34 19.98 -2.59
C LYS A 70 -0.83 19.82 -2.79
N GLN A 71 -0.10 19.50 -1.72
CA GLN A 71 1.36 19.36 -1.75
C GLN A 71 1.82 18.13 -2.57
N LYS A 72 3.04 18.19 -3.07
CA LYS A 72 3.66 17.07 -3.79
C LYS A 72 3.93 15.92 -2.82
N SER A 73 3.59 14.71 -3.23
CA SER A 73 3.95 13.48 -2.53
C SER A 73 4.82 12.62 -3.44
N PRO A 74 6.01 12.18 -3.00
CA PRO A 74 6.85 11.30 -3.81
C PRO A 74 6.13 10.03 -4.26
N LEU A 75 5.27 9.46 -3.40
CA LEU A 75 4.48 8.27 -3.70
C LEU A 75 3.51 8.50 -4.87
N LEU A 76 2.94 9.71 -4.99
CA LEU A 76 1.96 10.06 -6.00
C LEU A 76 2.56 10.69 -7.26
N ASN A 77 3.89 10.69 -7.39
CA ASN A 77 4.56 11.31 -8.54
C ASN A 77 4.13 10.66 -9.86
N GLY A 78 3.66 11.48 -10.80
CA GLY A 78 3.15 11.04 -12.11
C GLY A 78 1.75 10.42 -12.10
N LEU A 79 1.15 10.22 -10.92
CA LEU A 79 -0.25 9.83 -10.74
C LEU A 79 -1.16 11.06 -10.76
N PHE A 80 -2.47 10.83 -10.87
CA PHE A 80 -3.51 11.89 -10.83
C PHE A 80 -3.35 12.98 -11.90
N LYS A 81 -2.80 12.66 -13.06
CA LYS A 81 -2.60 13.63 -14.17
C LYS A 81 -3.91 14.31 -14.62
N LYS A 82 -5.04 13.62 -14.47
CA LYS A 82 -6.39 14.13 -14.77
C LYS A 82 -7.23 14.38 -13.51
N GLY A 83 -6.58 14.56 -12.34
CA GLY A 83 -7.25 14.78 -11.06
C GLY A 83 -7.78 13.51 -10.40
N VAL A 84 -7.89 12.42 -11.13
CA VAL A 84 -8.42 11.12 -10.65
C VAL A 84 -7.53 9.97 -11.09
N GLU A 85 -7.56 8.88 -10.32
CA GLU A 85 -6.96 7.59 -10.69
C GLU A 85 -8.01 6.49 -10.66
N LYS A 86 -7.92 5.55 -11.62
CA LYS A 86 -8.75 4.37 -11.69
C LYS A 86 -8.03 3.20 -11.04
N VAL A 87 -8.62 2.66 -9.97
CA VAL A 87 -8.05 1.60 -9.14
C VAL A 87 -9.03 0.44 -9.00
N TRP A 88 -8.56 -0.69 -8.50
CA TRP A 88 -9.37 -1.85 -8.17
C TRP A 88 -9.53 -1.97 -6.66
N MET A 89 -10.77 -1.87 -6.18
CA MET A 89 -11.13 -2.06 -4.78
C MET A 89 -11.66 -3.47 -4.55
N SER A 90 -11.41 -4.02 -3.37
CA SER A 90 -11.94 -5.32 -2.93
C SER A 90 -11.94 -5.37 -1.40
N HIS A 91 -12.87 -4.63 -0.77
CA HIS A 91 -12.91 -4.56 0.69
C HIS A 91 -14.31 -4.31 1.25
N GLY A 92 -14.55 -4.84 2.47
CA GLY A 92 -15.75 -4.57 3.27
C GLY A 92 -15.47 -3.70 4.48
N ASP A 93 -14.22 -3.74 4.98
CA ASP A 93 -13.73 -2.92 6.08
C ASP A 93 -12.89 -1.77 5.53
N ALA A 94 -12.88 -0.65 6.24
CA ALA A 94 -12.05 0.50 5.87
C ALA A 94 -11.57 1.24 7.13
N VAL A 95 -10.46 1.95 6.98
CA VAL A 95 -9.99 2.88 8.01
C VAL A 95 -11.04 3.96 8.23
N SER A 96 -11.45 4.15 9.47
CA SER A 96 -12.43 5.17 9.90
C SER A 96 -11.78 6.34 10.59
N GLN A 97 -10.61 6.13 11.22
CA GLN A 97 -9.82 7.18 11.85
C GLN A 97 -8.34 6.94 11.59
N LEU A 98 -7.64 7.99 11.13
CA LEU A 98 -6.20 7.93 10.89
C LEU A 98 -5.40 7.99 12.20
N PRO A 99 -4.23 7.32 12.25
CA PRO A 99 -3.24 7.59 13.29
C PRO A 99 -2.78 9.05 13.26
N LYS A 100 -2.41 9.62 14.41
CA LYS A 100 -2.06 11.06 14.57
C LYS A 100 -1.02 11.60 13.57
N LYS A 101 -0.10 10.75 13.09
CA LYS A 101 0.99 11.15 12.18
C LYS A 101 0.66 10.93 10.70
N PHE A 102 -0.45 10.30 10.41
CA PHE A 102 -0.86 10.01 9.04
C PHE A 102 -1.73 11.11 8.48
N VAL A 103 -1.64 11.29 7.18
CA VAL A 103 -2.50 12.18 6.41
C VAL A 103 -3.17 11.42 5.27
N SER A 104 -4.40 11.83 4.93
CA SER A 104 -5.09 11.31 3.75
C SER A 104 -4.46 11.93 2.49
N LEU A 105 -4.06 11.08 1.55
CA LEU A 105 -3.45 11.48 0.28
C LEU A 105 -4.45 11.38 -0.88
N ALA A 106 -5.40 10.46 -0.79
CA ALA A 106 -6.49 10.30 -1.75
C ALA A 106 -7.70 9.63 -1.08
N LYS A 107 -8.88 9.87 -1.65
CA LYS A 107 -10.16 9.31 -1.21
C LYS A 107 -10.95 8.73 -2.37
N SER A 108 -11.89 7.82 -2.09
CA SER A 108 -12.98 7.40 -2.97
C SER A 108 -14.31 7.96 -2.47
N ASP A 109 -15.40 7.62 -3.15
CA ASP A 109 -16.75 8.04 -2.71
C ASP A 109 -17.18 7.40 -1.39
N SER A 110 -16.65 6.22 -1.04
CA SER A 110 -17.00 5.49 0.17
C SER A 110 -15.84 5.32 1.17
N SER A 111 -14.63 5.77 0.84
CA SER A 111 -13.46 5.73 1.72
C SER A 111 -12.69 7.05 1.69
N ASP A 112 -12.65 7.76 2.81
CA ASP A 112 -11.88 9.00 2.95
C ASP A 112 -10.36 8.76 2.96
N PHE A 113 -9.94 7.51 3.12
CA PHE A 113 -8.55 7.09 3.32
C PHE A 113 -8.10 6.03 2.31
N ALA A 114 -8.40 6.27 1.02
CA ALA A 114 -8.00 5.36 -0.06
C ALA A 114 -6.47 5.29 -0.24
N ILE A 115 -5.75 6.37 0.03
CA ILE A 115 -4.29 6.41 0.17
C ILE A 115 -3.97 7.27 1.38
N VAL A 116 -3.07 6.77 2.23
CA VAL A 116 -2.58 7.48 3.41
C VAL A 116 -1.06 7.45 3.49
N GLY A 117 -0.47 8.36 4.28
CA GLY A 117 0.97 8.34 4.50
C GLY A 117 1.41 9.08 5.74
N ASP A 118 2.46 8.54 6.38
CA ASP A 118 3.32 9.22 7.34
C ASP A 118 4.68 9.47 6.65
N PHE A 119 4.89 10.70 6.20
CA PHE A 119 6.09 11.08 5.45
C PHE A 119 7.36 11.05 6.31
N LYS A 120 7.24 11.22 7.63
CA LYS A 120 8.38 11.21 8.54
C LYS A 120 9.00 9.82 8.65
N ASN A 121 8.15 8.79 8.71
CA ASN A 121 8.57 7.41 8.84
C ASN A 121 8.60 6.66 7.50
N ASN A 122 8.15 7.27 6.39
CA ASN A 122 7.94 6.63 5.09
C ASN A 122 6.99 5.42 5.17
N PHE A 123 5.92 5.56 5.97
CA PHE A 123 4.85 4.56 6.05
C PHE A 123 3.68 5.00 5.18
N PHE A 124 3.23 4.11 4.32
CA PHE A 124 2.15 4.38 3.37
C PHE A 124 1.14 3.24 3.38
N GLY A 125 -0.11 3.57 3.09
CA GLY A 125 -1.17 2.59 2.97
C GLY A 125 -2.08 2.90 1.79
N VAL A 126 -2.53 1.85 1.09
CA VAL A 126 -3.53 1.93 0.02
C VAL A 126 -4.63 0.92 0.24
N GLN A 127 -5.88 1.36 0.14
CA GLN A 127 -7.04 0.48 0.30
C GLN A 127 -7.29 -0.38 -0.95
N PHE A 128 -6.86 0.06 -2.11
CA PHE A 128 -6.96 -0.67 -3.37
C PHE A 128 -5.78 -1.61 -3.60
N HIS A 129 -5.88 -2.40 -4.67
CA HIS A 129 -4.86 -3.36 -5.09
C HIS A 129 -4.02 -2.80 -6.25
N PRO A 130 -2.83 -2.23 -6.00
CA PRO A 130 -1.96 -1.73 -7.06
C PRO A 130 -1.31 -2.85 -7.87
N GLU A 131 -1.25 -4.08 -7.34
CA GLU A 131 -0.65 -5.25 -7.96
C GLU A 131 -1.50 -5.86 -9.07
N VAL A 132 -2.82 -5.59 -9.09
CA VAL A 132 -3.70 -6.20 -10.08
C VAL A 132 -3.74 -5.41 -11.38
N PHE A 133 -3.92 -6.10 -12.50
CA PHE A 133 -4.02 -5.51 -13.84
C PHE A 133 -5.05 -4.39 -13.97
N HIS A 134 -6.14 -4.45 -13.21
CA HIS A 134 -7.23 -3.48 -13.26
C HIS A 134 -6.88 -2.12 -12.65
N THR A 135 -5.80 -2.01 -11.87
CA THR A 135 -5.24 -0.74 -11.38
C THR A 135 -4.27 -0.20 -12.42
N LYS A 136 -4.74 0.77 -13.22
CA LYS A 136 -4.05 1.24 -14.44
C LYS A 136 -2.60 1.67 -14.22
N ASN A 137 -2.32 2.39 -13.13
CA ASN A 137 -1.00 2.95 -12.83
C ASN A 137 -0.32 2.25 -11.65
N GLY A 138 -0.69 0.99 -11.34
CA GLY A 138 -0.15 0.23 -10.22
C GLY A 138 1.38 0.05 -10.29
N SER A 139 1.92 -0.24 -11.47
CA SER A 139 3.39 -0.33 -11.67
C SER A 139 4.12 0.97 -11.36
N LEU A 140 3.52 2.14 -11.69
CA LEU A 140 4.11 3.44 -11.37
C LEU A 140 4.07 3.69 -9.87
N PHE A 141 2.99 3.28 -9.19
CA PHE A 141 2.86 3.35 -7.74
C PHE A 141 4.00 2.58 -7.04
N PHE A 142 4.24 1.32 -7.43
CA PHE A 142 5.37 0.53 -6.90
C PHE A 142 6.73 1.15 -7.22
N LYS A 143 6.94 1.64 -8.44
CA LYS A 143 8.19 2.34 -8.80
C LYS A 143 8.44 3.55 -7.90
N ASN A 144 7.40 4.30 -7.55
CA ASN A 144 7.53 5.43 -6.64
C ASN A 144 7.88 4.98 -5.21
N PHE A 145 7.24 3.91 -4.71
CA PHE A 145 7.57 3.34 -3.41
C PHE A 145 9.01 2.82 -3.34
N LEU A 146 9.47 2.09 -4.37
CA LEU A 146 10.86 1.63 -4.46
C LEU A 146 11.87 2.79 -4.48
N LYS A 147 11.54 3.92 -5.13
CA LYS A 147 12.36 5.13 -5.08
C LYS A 147 12.44 5.73 -3.68
N ILE A 148 11.31 5.77 -2.95
CA ILE A 148 11.28 6.22 -1.54
C ILE A 148 12.16 5.32 -0.68
N ALA A 149 12.14 4.01 -0.93
CA ALA A 149 12.97 3.03 -0.24
C ALA A 149 14.43 3.00 -0.72
N ASN A 150 14.80 3.84 -1.70
CA ASN A 150 16.12 3.84 -2.34
C ASN A 150 16.54 2.46 -2.89
N ILE A 151 15.56 1.69 -3.38
CA ILE A 151 15.78 0.36 -3.95
C ILE A 151 15.86 0.47 -5.48
N LYS A 152 16.98 0.00 -6.03
CA LYS A 152 17.16 -0.12 -7.49
C LYS A 152 16.76 -1.54 -7.91
N PRO A 153 15.88 -1.70 -8.92
CA PRO A 153 15.57 -3.01 -9.46
C PRO A 153 16.83 -3.64 -10.06
N ASN A 154 17.25 -4.76 -9.52
CA ASN A 154 18.45 -5.49 -9.98
C ASN A 154 18.14 -6.95 -10.35
N TRP A 155 16.92 -7.38 -10.17
CA TRP A 155 16.46 -8.73 -10.49
C TRP A 155 15.39 -8.66 -11.59
N THR A 156 15.78 -9.02 -12.80
CA THR A 156 14.97 -8.97 -14.03
C THR A 156 14.71 -10.37 -14.54
N SER A 157 13.69 -10.55 -15.39
CA SER A 157 13.39 -11.85 -16.01
C SER A 157 14.61 -12.45 -16.72
N SER A 158 15.40 -11.64 -17.41
CA SER A 158 16.65 -12.08 -18.08
C SER A 158 17.66 -12.62 -17.05
N LYS A 159 17.90 -11.89 -15.95
CA LYS A 159 18.81 -12.36 -14.89
C LYS A 159 18.33 -13.64 -14.22
N ILE A 160 17.02 -13.77 -13.97
CA ILE A 160 16.43 -14.99 -13.43
C ILE A 160 16.72 -16.17 -14.35
N THR A 161 16.50 -15.99 -15.67
CA THR A 161 16.76 -17.02 -16.66
C THR A 161 18.25 -17.41 -16.70
N GLU A 162 19.15 -16.42 -16.68
CA GLU A 162 20.61 -16.66 -16.64
C GLU A 162 21.02 -17.43 -15.38
N GLU A 163 20.51 -17.05 -14.20
CA GLU A 163 20.79 -17.73 -12.93
C GLU A 163 20.28 -19.18 -12.94
N ILE A 164 19.08 -19.43 -13.48
CA ILE A 164 18.51 -20.77 -13.60
C ILE A 164 19.37 -21.62 -14.55
N ILE A 165 19.72 -21.10 -15.72
CA ILE A 165 20.59 -21.79 -16.67
C ILE A 165 21.94 -22.12 -16.04
N CYS A 166 22.53 -21.19 -15.32
CA CYS A 166 23.80 -21.40 -14.63
C CYS A 166 23.72 -22.50 -13.55
N LYS A 167 22.61 -22.58 -12.82
CA LYS A 167 22.38 -23.65 -11.83
C LYS A 167 22.15 -25.02 -12.44
N LEU A 168 21.51 -25.08 -13.61
CA LEU A 168 21.25 -26.35 -14.31
C LEU A 168 22.49 -26.91 -15.05
N LYS A 169 23.51 -26.08 -15.30
CA LYS A 169 24.77 -26.50 -15.94
C LYS A 169 25.85 -26.97 -14.93
N LYS A 170 25.58 -26.87 -13.64
CA LYS A 170 26.43 -27.41 -12.56
C LYS A 170 25.93 -28.73 -12.11
#